data_bf5596a7c04938437be7d32eb0b4cac2
#
_entry.id   bf5596a7c04938437be7d32eb0b4cac2
#
_cell.length_a   1.000
_cell.length_b   1.000
_cell.length_c   1.000
_cell.angle_alpha   90.00
_cell.angle_beta   90.00
_cell.angle_gamma   90.00
#
_symmetry.space_group_name_H-M   'P 1'
#
loop_
_entity.id
_entity.type
_entity.pdbx_description
1 polymer ?
#
loop_
_entity_poly.entity_id
_entity_poly.type
_entity_poly.pdbx_seq_one_letter_code
_entity_poly.pdbx_strand_id
1 'polypeptide(L)'
;PHKPSDAQRLKAEIAGKGQLRYIINTEPHGDHWTGNAFFDVPVIAHEGVRTRMLNTDLADHVSRVAAFGPEEPALLEGYQFNYPVITFKNGMTMHVGDHTFEMIHMTGHTLYQAAILIKEEGVVFTSDNIFRGVQTWLHEANPDLWLTALDSLSKLDEEIFVPGHGELCDKGYLDEQGSFILEWKEYVKGAIDQGMTRDQAVSSLTKMTDRYPMDVGQDGMAPLVMRMSAGNLYDYLTGAWPPPPVPPPPTPRIR
;
A
#
# COMPACT_ATOMS: atom_id res chain seq x y z
N PRO A 1 -10.56 0.58 -2.42
CA PRO A 1 -10.75 2.02 -2.67
C PRO A 1 -10.59 2.84 -1.39
N HIS A 2 -9.97 4.02 -1.51
CA HIS A 2 -9.70 4.93 -0.40
C HIS A 2 -10.96 5.64 0.11
N LYS A 3 -11.83 6.04 -0.83
CA LYS A 3 -13.05 6.77 -0.51
C LYS A 3 -14.28 5.86 -0.52
N PRO A 4 -15.23 6.07 0.38
CA PRO A 4 -16.56 5.46 0.31
C PRO A 4 -17.26 5.64 -1.04
N SER A 5 -17.20 6.86 -1.62
CA SER A 5 -17.77 7.15 -2.93
C SER A 5 -17.15 6.30 -4.05
N ASP A 6 -15.84 6.07 -4.01
CA ASP A 6 -15.15 5.19 -4.97
C ASP A 6 -15.56 3.73 -4.78
N ALA A 7 -15.75 3.29 -3.54
CA ALA A 7 -16.26 1.94 -3.26
C ALA A 7 -17.68 1.74 -3.80
N GLN A 8 -18.55 2.75 -3.69
CA GLN A 8 -19.88 2.70 -4.27
C GLN A 8 -19.84 2.66 -5.81
N ARG A 9 -18.96 3.44 -6.44
CA ARG A 9 -18.75 3.38 -7.91
C ARG A 9 -18.26 2.01 -8.33
N LEU A 10 -17.24 1.47 -7.64
CA LEU A 10 -16.74 0.12 -7.94
C LEU A 10 -17.85 -0.93 -7.80
N LYS A 11 -18.66 -0.84 -6.75
CA LYS A 11 -19.79 -1.75 -6.55
C LYS A 11 -20.79 -1.69 -7.70
N ALA A 12 -21.07 -0.49 -8.22
CA ALA A 12 -21.93 -0.32 -9.39
C ALA A 12 -21.29 -0.88 -10.67
N GLU A 13 -19.99 -0.66 -10.87
CA GLU A 13 -19.26 -1.15 -12.04
C GLU A 13 -19.18 -2.68 -12.13
N ILE A 14 -19.06 -3.37 -11.01
CA ILE A 14 -19.01 -4.84 -10.99
C ILE A 14 -20.40 -5.48 -10.97
N ALA A 15 -21.46 -4.70 -10.76
CA ALA A 15 -22.82 -5.21 -10.74
C ALA A 15 -23.18 -5.85 -12.10
N GLY A 16 -23.65 -7.09 -12.06
CA GLY A 16 -24.02 -7.84 -13.27
C GLY A 16 -22.84 -8.44 -14.05
N LYS A 17 -21.59 -8.19 -13.66
CA LYS A 17 -20.40 -8.79 -14.29
C LYS A 17 -20.05 -10.18 -13.72
N GLY A 18 -20.67 -10.57 -12.62
CA GLY A 18 -20.43 -11.84 -11.94
C GLY A 18 -20.78 -11.77 -10.47
N GLN A 19 -20.49 -12.84 -9.75
CA GLN A 19 -20.64 -12.88 -8.30
C GLN A 19 -19.33 -12.52 -7.64
N LEU A 20 -19.28 -11.40 -6.91
CA LEU A 20 -18.17 -11.10 -6.01
C LEU A 20 -18.13 -12.15 -4.90
N ARG A 21 -17.01 -12.83 -4.72
CA ARG A 21 -16.85 -13.90 -3.73
C ARG A 21 -15.90 -13.54 -2.60
N TYR A 22 -14.84 -12.80 -2.93
CA TYR A 22 -13.77 -12.44 -2.00
C TYR A 22 -13.24 -11.05 -2.32
N ILE A 23 -12.66 -10.41 -1.31
CA ILE A 23 -11.77 -9.27 -1.46
C ILE A 23 -10.37 -9.73 -1.02
N ILE A 24 -9.34 -9.37 -1.78
CA ILE A 24 -7.96 -9.58 -1.40
C ILE A 24 -7.34 -8.21 -1.14
N ASN A 25 -6.94 -7.94 0.11
CA ASN A 25 -6.15 -6.76 0.43
C ASN A 25 -4.67 -7.08 0.27
N THR A 26 -3.98 -6.28 -0.50
CA THR A 26 -2.59 -6.48 -0.87
C THR A 26 -1.61 -5.84 0.09
N GLU A 27 -2.08 -4.87 0.93
CA GLU A 27 -1.19 -4.17 1.84
C GLU A 27 -1.95 -3.51 3.02
N PRO A 28 -1.26 -3.00 4.10
CA PRO A 28 -1.92 -2.59 5.34
C PRO A 28 -2.41 -1.15 5.42
N HIS A 29 -2.22 -0.29 4.40
CA HIS A 29 -2.68 1.10 4.45
C HIS A 29 -4.18 1.22 4.21
N GLY A 30 -4.76 2.31 4.76
CA GLY A 30 -6.19 2.52 4.79
C GLY A 30 -6.86 2.63 3.43
N ASP A 31 -6.18 3.19 2.44
CA ASP A 31 -6.67 3.33 1.07
C ASP A 31 -6.88 1.99 0.35
N HIS A 32 -6.24 0.92 0.81
CA HIS A 32 -6.45 -0.44 0.27
C HIS A 32 -7.58 -1.19 0.95
N TRP A 33 -8.00 -0.83 2.16
CA TRP A 33 -9.03 -1.60 2.87
C TRP A 33 -10.25 -0.80 3.36
N THR A 34 -10.25 0.54 3.31
CA THR A 34 -11.43 1.35 3.68
C THR A 34 -12.68 0.92 2.94
N GLY A 35 -12.55 0.62 1.65
CA GLY A 35 -13.66 0.18 0.81
C GLY A 35 -14.24 -1.19 1.15
N ASN A 36 -13.56 -2.02 1.94
CA ASN A 36 -14.03 -3.38 2.27
C ASN A 36 -15.43 -3.37 2.93
N ALA A 37 -15.71 -2.36 3.74
CA ALA A 37 -16.96 -2.22 4.48
C ALA A 37 -18.22 -2.12 3.60
N PHE A 38 -18.04 -1.77 2.32
CA PHE A 38 -19.15 -1.63 1.38
C PHE A 38 -19.53 -2.92 0.65
N PHE A 39 -18.81 -4.02 0.95
CA PHE A 39 -19.03 -5.33 0.32
C PHE A 39 -19.23 -6.40 1.40
N ASP A 40 -20.29 -7.18 1.24
CA ASP A 40 -20.63 -8.27 2.15
C ASP A 40 -20.01 -9.60 1.65
N VAL A 41 -18.67 -9.65 1.66
CA VAL A 41 -17.91 -10.84 1.28
C VAL A 41 -16.68 -11.01 2.17
N PRO A 42 -16.15 -12.25 2.32
CA PRO A 42 -14.92 -12.51 3.06
C PRO A 42 -13.73 -11.74 2.51
N VAL A 43 -12.91 -11.19 3.40
CA VAL A 43 -11.66 -10.53 3.08
C VAL A 43 -10.49 -11.46 3.38
N ILE A 44 -9.54 -11.50 2.44
CA ILE A 44 -8.29 -12.25 2.51
C ILE A 44 -7.14 -11.25 2.54
N ALA A 45 -6.14 -11.45 3.40
CA ALA A 45 -4.96 -10.59 3.45
C ALA A 45 -3.78 -11.27 4.17
N HIS A 46 -2.60 -10.65 4.08
CA HIS A 46 -1.51 -10.97 5.00
C HIS A 46 -1.93 -10.71 6.46
N GLU A 47 -1.48 -11.54 7.43
CA GLU A 47 -1.87 -11.39 8.84
C GLU A 47 -1.54 -10.01 9.43
N GLY A 48 -0.47 -9.37 8.94
CA GLY A 48 -0.08 -8.02 9.34
C GLY A 48 -1.10 -6.94 8.92
N VAL A 49 -1.80 -7.12 7.79
CA VAL A 49 -2.91 -6.24 7.38
C VAL A 49 -4.03 -6.30 8.42
N ARG A 50 -4.44 -7.50 8.82
CA ARG A 50 -5.44 -7.67 9.88
C ARG A 50 -4.99 -7.04 11.20
N THR A 51 -3.72 -7.24 11.57
CA THR A 51 -3.15 -6.65 12.79
C THR A 51 -3.17 -5.13 12.73
N ARG A 52 -2.81 -4.53 11.59
CA ARG A 52 -2.88 -3.07 11.39
C ARG A 52 -4.30 -2.56 11.55
N MET A 53 -5.28 -3.19 10.90
CA MET A 53 -6.69 -2.79 11.02
C MET A 53 -7.21 -2.89 12.46
N LEU A 54 -6.84 -3.94 13.21
CA LEU A 54 -7.22 -4.10 14.61
C LEU A 54 -6.61 -3.04 15.54
N ASN A 55 -5.47 -2.47 15.17
CA ASN A 55 -4.79 -1.39 15.90
C ASN A 55 -5.22 0.01 15.42
N THR A 56 -6.05 0.11 14.40
CA THR A 56 -6.54 1.39 13.90
C THR A 56 -7.77 1.82 14.69
N ASP A 57 -7.74 3.04 15.23
CA ASP A 57 -8.92 3.62 15.87
C ASP A 57 -9.99 3.95 14.82
N LEU A 58 -11.20 3.45 15.05
CA LEU A 58 -12.30 3.61 14.09
C LEU A 58 -12.73 5.08 13.95
N ALA A 59 -12.81 5.82 15.05
CA ALA A 59 -13.27 7.21 15.01
C ALA A 59 -12.26 8.11 14.31
N ASP A 60 -10.96 7.92 14.59
CA ASP A 60 -9.88 8.62 13.91
C ASP A 60 -9.84 8.30 12.42
N HIS A 61 -10.05 7.03 12.06
CA HIS A 61 -10.09 6.62 10.66
C HIS A 61 -11.28 7.25 9.92
N VAL A 62 -12.48 7.16 10.49
CA VAL A 62 -13.69 7.78 9.92
C VAL A 62 -13.52 9.29 9.76
N SER A 63 -12.94 9.96 10.76
CA SER A 63 -12.68 11.40 10.70
C SER A 63 -11.74 11.79 9.55
N ARG A 64 -10.68 11.00 9.32
CA ARG A 64 -9.74 11.24 8.20
C ARG A 64 -10.41 11.02 6.84
N VAL A 65 -11.15 9.91 6.70
CA VAL A 65 -11.82 9.57 5.43
C VAL A 65 -12.94 10.56 5.11
N ALA A 66 -13.68 11.04 6.11
CA ALA A 66 -14.70 12.06 5.94
C ALA A 66 -14.15 13.40 5.37
N ALA A 67 -12.86 13.67 5.55
CA ALA A 67 -12.21 14.87 5.04
C ALA A 67 -11.85 14.81 3.54
N PHE A 68 -12.00 13.66 2.88
CA PHE A 68 -11.65 13.52 1.45
C PHE A 68 -12.67 14.08 0.48
N GLY A 69 -13.88 14.43 0.93
CA GLY A 69 -14.89 15.05 0.10
C GLY A 69 -16.18 15.36 0.85
N PRO A 70 -16.99 16.29 0.35
CA PRO A 70 -18.23 16.67 1.02
C PRO A 70 -19.29 15.56 1.04
N GLU A 71 -19.20 14.57 0.15
CA GLU A 71 -20.11 13.43 0.06
C GLU A 71 -19.75 12.30 1.03
N GLU A 72 -18.50 12.20 1.48
CA GLU A 72 -17.99 11.06 2.24
C GLU A 72 -18.63 10.92 3.63
N PRO A 73 -18.90 12.00 4.40
CA PRO A 73 -19.50 11.86 5.72
C PRO A 73 -20.82 11.10 5.73
N ALA A 74 -21.68 11.33 4.74
CA ALA A 74 -22.98 10.66 4.65
C ALA A 74 -22.83 9.15 4.36
N LEU A 75 -21.79 8.77 3.63
CA LEU A 75 -21.50 7.38 3.28
C LEU A 75 -20.82 6.61 4.42
N LEU A 76 -20.32 7.33 5.42
CA LEU A 76 -19.66 6.75 6.59
C LEU A 76 -20.61 6.56 7.78
N GLU A 77 -21.90 6.91 7.65
CA GLU A 77 -22.87 6.63 8.71
C GLU A 77 -22.96 5.14 8.99
N GLY A 78 -22.71 4.74 10.25
CA GLY A 78 -22.68 3.33 10.65
C GLY A 78 -21.49 2.52 10.13
N TYR A 79 -20.47 3.18 9.56
CA TYR A 79 -19.28 2.50 9.05
C TYR A 79 -18.62 1.63 10.11
N GLN A 80 -18.25 0.41 9.71
CA GLN A 80 -17.49 -0.55 10.52
C GLN A 80 -16.42 -1.21 9.64
N PHE A 81 -15.28 -1.56 10.22
CA PHE A 81 -14.27 -2.29 9.48
C PHE A 81 -14.75 -3.70 9.10
N ASN A 82 -14.59 -4.07 7.82
CA ASN A 82 -14.69 -5.46 7.38
C ASN A 82 -13.28 -6.07 7.40
N TYR A 83 -12.96 -6.74 8.50
CA TYR A 83 -11.64 -7.30 8.76
C TYR A 83 -11.35 -8.54 7.90
N PRO A 84 -10.08 -8.77 7.49
CA PRO A 84 -9.68 -10.06 6.92
C PRO A 84 -10.06 -11.22 7.83
N VAL A 85 -10.82 -12.17 7.30
CA VAL A 85 -11.22 -13.40 8.00
C VAL A 85 -10.37 -14.60 7.58
N ILE A 86 -9.70 -14.51 6.44
CA ILE A 86 -8.71 -15.48 5.97
C ILE A 86 -7.37 -14.75 5.90
N THR A 87 -6.34 -15.29 6.57
CA THR A 87 -5.03 -14.66 6.60
C THR A 87 -3.93 -15.65 6.23
N PHE A 88 -2.87 -15.13 5.63
CA PHE A 88 -1.65 -15.87 5.31
C PHE A 88 -0.40 -15.14 5.84
N LYS A 89 0.73 -15.85 5.92
CA LYS A 89 2.05 -15.30 6.31
C LYS A 89 2.99 -15.16 5.11
N ASN A 90 3.33 -16.26 4.49
CA ASN A 90 4.31 -16.28 3.41
C ASN A 90 3.65 -16.26 2.03
N GLY A 91 2.48 -16.84 1.93
CA GLY A 91 1.71 -16.90 0.70
C GLY A 91 0.52 -17.84 0.83
N MET A 92 -0.33 -17.80 -0.16
CA MET A 92 -1.52 -18.65 -0.27
C MET A 92 -1.89 -18.82 -1.74
N THR A 93 -2.37 -20.01 -2.10
CA THR A 93 -2.96 -20.26 -3.42
C THR A 93 -4.45 -20.47 -3.26
N MET A 94 -5.24 -19.81 -4.10
CA MET A 94 -6.69 -19.94 -4.13
C MET A 94 -7.15 -20.21 -5.56
N HIS A 95 -8.05 -21.18 -5.72
CA HIS A 95 -8.64 -21.51 -7.01
C HIS A 95 -10.10 -21.02 -7.04
N VAL A 96 -10.45 -20.24 -8.05
CA VAL A 96 -11.80 -19.72 -8.28
C VAL A 96 -12.16 -19.86 -9.74
N GLY A 97 -13.11 -20.77 -10.06
CA GLY A 97 -13.38 -21.14 -11.44
C GLY A 97 -12.13 -21.73 -12.10
N ASP A 98 -11.79 -21.20 -13.26
CA ASP A 98 -10.64 -21.66 -14.05
C ASP A 98 -9.36 -20.84 -13.76
N HIS A 99 -9.37 -20.00 -12.71
CA HIS A 99 -8.24 -19.13 -12.35
C HIS A 99 -7.59 -19.55 -11.04
N THR A 100 -6.29 -19.40 -11.01
CA THR A 100 -5.43 -19.57 -9.84
C THR A 100 -4.88 -18.23 -9.38
N PHE A 101 -5.19 -17.86 -8.14
CA PHE A 101 -4.68 -16.66 -7.48
C PHE A 101 -3.52 -17.07 -6.57
N GLU A 102 -2.30 -16.75 -6.95
CA GLU A 102 -1.14 -16.94 -6.10
C GLU A 102 -0.82 -15.65 -5.34
N MET A 103 -1.03 -15.66 -4.04
CA MET A 103 -0.69 -14.54 -3.14
C MET A 103 0.69 -14.79 -2.57
N ILE A 104 1.62 -13.87 -2.79
CA ILE A 104 3.01 -13.98 -2.36
C ILE A 104 3.32 -12.80 -1.45
N HIS A 105 3.74 -13.08 -0.20
CA HIS A 105 4.25 -12.03 0.67
C HIS A 105 5.51 -11.41 0.05
N MET A 106 5.47 -10.10 -0.18
CA MET A 106 6.51 -9.40 -0.92
C MET A 106 6.76 -8.02 -0.27
N THR A 107 7.54 -8.03 0.80
CA THR A 107 7.90 -6.80 1.53
C THR A 107 8.57 -5.78 0.63
N GLY A 108 8.15 -4.52 0.73
CA GLY A 108 8.73 -3.40 -0.01
C GLY A 108 8.28 -2.08 0.58
N HIS A 109 7.24 -1.49 -0.01
CA HIS A 109 6.59 -0.27 0.47
C HIS A 109 6.10 -0.42 1.93
N THR A 110 5.57 -1.59 2.29
CA THR A 110 5.28 -1.97 3.67
C THR A 110 5.84 -3.36 4.00
N LEU A 111 5.89 -3.69 5.29
CA LEU A 111 6.35 -5.02 5.76
C LEU A 111 5.35 -6.15 5.42
N TYR A 112 4.08 -5.82 5.21
CA TYR A 112 3.00 -6.82 5.09
C TYR A 112 2.32 -6.79 3.73
N GLN A 113 3.05 -6.37 2.73
CA GLN A 113 2.60 -6.29 1.35
C GLN A 113 2.63 -7.65 0.67
N ALA A 114 1.73 -7.85 -0.29
CA ALA A 114 1.66 -9.05 -1.12
C ALA A 114 1.47 -8.71 -2.60
N ALA A 115 2.11 -9.47 -3.46
CA ALA A 115 1.77 -9.54 -4.88
C ALA A 115 0.74 -10.66 -5.11
N ILE A 116 -0.17 -10.46 -6.08
CA ILE A 116 -1.18 -11.44 -6.46
C ILE A 116 -0.99 -11.76 -7.94
N LEU A 117 -0.63 -13.00 -8.24
CA LEU A 117 -0.43 -13.48 -9.61
C LEU A 117 -1.67 -14.21 -10.09
N ILE A 118 -2.06 -13.94 -11.33
CA ILE A 118 -3.09 -14.67 -12.08
C ILE A 118 -2.44 -15.11 -13.38
N LYS A 119 -1.80 -16.28 -13.36
CA LYS A 119 -0.98 -16.79 -14.46
C LYS A 119 -1.78 -17.00 -15.74
N GLU A 120 -3.02 -17.46 -15.62
CA GLU A 120 -3.92 -17.70 -16.75
C GLU A 120 -4.20 -16.41 -17.54
N GLU A 121 -4.08 -15.24 -16.90
CA GLU A 121 -4.30 -13.93 -17.52
C GLU A 121 -2.97 -13.18 -17.81
N GLY A 122 -1.83 -13.70 -17.39
CA GLY A 122 -0.55 -13.02 -17.51
C GLY A 122 -0.46 -11.71 -16.69
N VAL A 123 -1.19 -11.64 -15.57
CA VAL A 123 -1.38 -10.43 -14.76
C VAL A 123 -0.78 -10.61 -13.37
N VAL A 124 -0.08 -9.58 -12.88
CA VAL A 124 0.32 -9.47 -11.47
C VAL A 124 -0.16 -8.15 -10.87
N PHE A 125 -0.88 -8.24 -9.76
CA PHE A 125 -1.19 -7.08 -8.90
C PHE A 125 -0.02 -6.90 -7.95
N THR A 126 0.70 -5.79 -8.09
CA THR A 126 1.94 -5.53 -7.35
C THR A 126 1.73 -4.74 -6.08
N SER A 127 0.50 -4.25 -5.87
CA SER A 127 0.23 -3.28 -4.80
C SER A 127 1.20 -2.10 -4.89
N ASP A 128 1.52 -1.48 -3.77
CA ASP A 128 2.39 -0.32 -3.63
C ASP A 128 3.89 -0.61 -3.78
N ASN A 129 4.25 -1.80 -4.31
CA ASN A 129 5.59 -2.00 -4.85
C ASN A 129 5.79 -1.28 -6.19
N ILE A 130 4.71 -0.81 -6.83
CA ILE A 130 4.76 0.07 -8.00
C ILE A 130 3.81 1.26 -7.82
N PHE A 131 4.35 2.46 -8.07
CA PHE A 131 3.64 3.73 -8.20
C PHE A 131 3.85 4.24 -9.62
N ARG A 132 2.92 3.98 -10.53
CA ARG A 132 3.10 4.27 -11.95
C ARG A 132 2.79 5.73 -12.28
N GLY A 133 3.84 6.56 -12.50
CA GLY A 133 3.68 7.95 -12.93
C GLY A 133 3.12 8.89 -11.87
N VAL A 134 3.04 8.45 -10.62
CA VAL A 134 2.62 9.24 -9.46
C VAL A 134 3.67 9.20 -8.37
N GLN A 135 3.57 10.10 -7.40
CA GLN A 135 4.52 10.23 -6.30
C GLN A 135 4.59 8.96 -5.46
N THR A 136 5.76 8.33 -5.43
CA THR A 136 6.06 7.18 -4.58
C THR A 136 6.19 7.60 -3.12
N TRP A 137 5.58 6.83 -2.22
CA TRP A 137 5.67 7.00 -0.78
C TRP A 137 6.66 5.99 -0.18
N LEU A 138 7.67 6.48 0.56
CA LEU A 138 8.65 5.62 1.24
C LEU A 138 8.52 5.66 2.76
N HIS A 139 7.39 6.10 3.28
CA HIS A 139 7.22 6.45 4.70
C HIS A 139 7.23 5.26 5.70
N GLU A 140 6.96 4.04 5.24
CA GLU A 140 7.07 2.78 6.01
C GLU A 140 7.94 1.75 5.27
N ALA A 141 8.59 2.14 4.18
CA ALA A 141 9.32 1.24 3.32
C ALA A 141 10.58 0.67 3.96
N ASN A 142 10.86 -0.61 3.64
CA ASN A 142 12.22 -1.15 3.70
C ASN A 142 12.82 -1.07 2.29
N PRO A 143 13.69 -0.10 2.01
CA PRO A 143 14.15 0.16 0.65
C PRO A 143 14.94 -0.99 0.03
N ASP A 144 15.70 -1.77 0.81
CA ASP A 144 16.49 -2.89 0.29
C ASP A 144 15.62 -4.11 -0.01
N LEU A 145 14.65 -4.40 0.84
CA LEU A 145 13.66 -5.43 0.55
C LEU A 145 12.75 -5.03 -0.62
N TRP A 146 12.47 -3.74 -0.78
CA TRP A 146 11.71 -3.27 -1.93
C TRP A 146 12.46 -3.47 -3.25
N LEU A 147 13.74 -3.13 -3.31
CA LEU A 147 14.58 -3.44 -4.47
C LEU A 147 14.63 -4.94 -4.76
N THR A 148 14.69 -5.79 -3.72
CA THR A 148 14.60 -7.25 -3.85
C THR A 148 13.24 -7.70 -4.40
N ALA A 149 12.15 -7.05 -3.98
CA ALA A 149 10.81 -7.32 -4.49
C ALA A 149 10.70 -6.97 -5.98
N LEU A 150 11.24 -5.81 -6.41
CA LEU A 150 11.27 -5.41 -7.83
C LEU A 150 12.09 -6.38 -8.67
N ASP A 151 13.26 -6.83 -8.18
CA ASP A 151 14.07 -7.86 -8.85
C ASP A 151 13.30 -9.20 -8.96
N SER A 152 12.53 -9.56 -7.95
CA SER A 152 11.69 -10.76 -7.97
C SER A 152 10.55 -10.63 -8.99
N LEU A 153 9.90 -9.47 -9.04
CA LEU A 153 8.85 -9.17 -10.03
C LEU A 153 9.38 -9.21 -11.46
N SER A 154 10.60 -8.74 -11.70
CA SER A 154 11.23 -8.74 -13.04
C SER A 154 11.43 -10.14 -13.62
N LYS A 155 11.50 -11.17 -12.77
CA LYS A 155 11.72 -12.58 -13.14
C LYS A 155 10.43 -13.36 -13.39
N LEU A 156 9.28 -12.77 -13.15
CA LEU A 156 7.98 -13.39 -13.43
C LEU A 156 7.75 -13.48 -14.95
N ASP A 157 6.92 -14.41 -15.36
CA ASP A 157 6.54 -14.56 -16.78
C ASP A 157 5.41 -13.58 -17.17
N GLU A 158 4.67 -13.07 -16.21
CA GLU A 158 3.58 -12.11 -16.39
C GLU A 158 4.07 -10.81 -17.00
N GLU A 159 3.29 -10.25 -17.93
CA GLU A 159 3.64 -9.03 -18.68
C GLU A 159 2.81 -7.81 -18.27
N ILE A 160 1.65 -8.02 -17.61
CA ILE A 160 0.75 -6.96 -17.21
C ILE A 160 0.87 -6.75 -15.70
N PHE A 161 1.34 -5.56 -15.31
CA PHE A 161 1.50 -5.18 -13.91
C PHE A 161 0.41 -4.17 -13.53
N VAL A 162 -0.33 -4.51 -12.47
CA VAL A 162 -1.36 -3.66 -11.88
C VAL A 162 -0.78 -3.03 -10.61
N PRO A 163 -0.36 -1.74 -10.67
CA PRO A 163 0.19 -1.04 -9.51
C PRO A 163 -0.86 -0.78 -8.44
N GLY A 164 -0.41 -0.45 -7.23
CA GLY A 164 -1.30 0.09 -6.19
C GLY A 164 -1.81 1.48 -6.55
N HIS A 165 -0.95 2.29 -7.16
CA HIS A 165 -1.24 3.65 -7.61
C HIS A 165 -0.76 3.91 -9.02
N GLY A 166 -1.55 4.66 -9.79
CA GLY A 166 -1.26 5.02 -11.17
C GLY A 166 -1.82 4.02 -12.18
N GLU A 167 -1.33 4.08 -13.42
CA GLU A 167 -1.83 3.30 -14.54
C GLU A 167 -1.16 1.92 -14.64
N LEU A 168 -1.74 1.02 -15.42
CA LEU A 168 -1.12 -0.26 -15.74
C LEU A 168 0.26 -0.05 -16.37
N CYS A 169 1.17 -0.97 -16.11
CA CYS A 169 2.52 -0.95 -16.66
C CYS A 169 3.00 -2.37 -17.04
N ASP A 170 4.20 -2.41 -17.58
CA ASP A 170 4.95 -3.64 -17.87
C ASP A 170 6.24 -3.70 -17.02
N LYS A 171 7.04 -4.73 -17.24
CA LYS A 171 8.32 -4.94 -16.56
C LYS A 171 9.30 -3.77 -16.74
N GLY A 172 9.22 -3.02 -17.82
CA GLY A 172 10.13 -1.89 -18.08
C GLY A 172 10.05 -0.79 -17.02
N TYR A 173 8.89 -0.68 -16.34
CA TYR A 173 8.73 0.32 -15.28
C TYR A 173 9.42 -0.06 -13.95
N LEU A 174 9.76 -1.33 -13.74
CA LEU A 174 10.43 -1.78 -12.50
C LEU A 174 11.79 -1.10 -12.29
N ASP A 175 12.55 -0.88 -13.37
CA ASP A 175 13.83 -0.18 -13.31
C ASP A 175 13.66 1.29 -12.94
N GLU A 176 12.60 1.94 -13.41
CA GLU A 176 12.27 3.33 -13.06
C GLU A 176 11.90 3.44 -11.57
N GLN A 177 11.05 2.54 -11.09
CA GLN A 177 10.68 2.48 -9.67
C GLN A 177 11.91 2.21 -8.78
N GLY A 178 12.77 1.29 -9.17
CA GLY A 178 14.02 0.97 -8.46
C GLY A 178 14.99 2.15 -8.44
N SER A 179 15.17 2.82 -9.57
CA SER A 179 16.03 4.00 -9.68
C SER A 179 15.56 5.14 -8.79
N PHE A 180 14.25 5.34 -8.68
CA PHE A 180 13.66 6.35 -7.79
C PHE A 180 13.95 6.06 -6.31
N ILE A 181 13.83 4.80 -5.88
CA ILE A 181 14.15 4.39 -4.51
C ILE A 181 15.64 4.61 -4.20
N LEU A 182 16.54 4.24 -5.14
CA LEU A 182 17.97 4.44 -4.99
C LEU A 182 18.35 5.92 -4.91
N GLU A 183 17.74 6.77 -5.74
CA GLU A 183 17.95 8.21 -5.71
C GLU A 183 17.61 8.81 -4.34
N TRP A 184 16.46 8.46 -3.77
CA TRP A 184 16.07 8.89 -2.43
C TRP A 184 17.05 8.42 -1.35
N LYS A 185 17.51 7.16 -1.44
CA LYS A 185 18.53 6.63 -0.51
C LYS A 185 19.83 7.44 -0.57
N GLU A 186 20.31 7.72 -1.78
CA GLU A 186 21.56 8.48 -1.96
C GLU A 186 21.44 9.91 -1.44
N TYR A 187 20.33 10.59 -1.66
CA TYR A 187 20.12 11.94 -1.13
C TYR A 187 20.11 11.96 0.40
N VAL A 188 19.37 11.05 1.03
CA VAL A 188 19.31 10.96 2.49
C VAL A 188 20.67 10.55 3.06
N LYS A 189 21.37 9.59 2.43
CA LYS A 189 22.72 9.20 2.81
C LYS A 189 23.69 10.39 2.73
N GLY A 190 23.63 11.17 1.66
CA GLY A 190 24.45 12.37 1.50
C GLY A 190 24.24 13.40 2.62
N ALA A 191 23.01 13.56 3.11
CA ALA A 191 22.72 14.43 4.26
C ALA A 191 23.31 13.86 5.56
N ILE A 192 23.23 12.55 5.78
CA ILE A 192 23.83 11.86 6.92
C ILE A 192 25.36 12.00 6.90
N ASP A 193 26.00 11.79 5.76
CA ASP A 193 27.45 11.91 5.58
C ASP A 193 27.96 13.33 5.86
N GLN A 194 27.11 14.36 5.67
CA GLN A 194 27.37 15.75 6.04
C GLN A 194 27.11 16.05 7.53
N GLY A 195 26.74 15.07 8.33
CA GLY A 195 26.47 15.21 9.75
C GLY A 195 25.15 15.90 10.09
N MET A 196 24.21 15.95 9.15
CA MET A 196 22.88 16.52 9.38
C MET A 196 22.07 15.65 10.36
N THR A 197 21.34 16.31 11.25
CA THR A 197 20.32 15.64 12.04
C THR A 197 19.15 15.20 11.15
N ARG A 198 18.27 14.33 11.65
CA ARG A 198 17.07 13.89 10.94
C ARG A 198 16.23 15.06 10.42
N ASP A 199 15.95 16.04 11.26
CA ASP A 199 15.14 17.21 10.88
C ASP A 199 15.85 18.11 9.85
N GLN A 200 17.18 18.25 9.96
CA GLN A 200 17.99 18.98 8.97
C GLN A 200 17.99 18.25 7.62
N ALA A 201 18.17 16.93 7.61
CA ALA A 201 18.13 16.12 6.40
C ALA A 201 16.76 16.24 5.70
N VAL A 202 15.66 16.07 6.45
CA VAL A 202 14.30 16.23 5.93
C VAL A 202 14.08 17.62 5.32
N SER A 203 14.54 18.67 6.02
CA SER A 203 14.36 20.06 5.56
C SER A 203 15.21 20.40 4.33
N SER A 204 16.33 19.70 4.11
CA SER A 204 17.24 19.94 2.97
C SER A 204 16.73 19.34 1.64
N LEU A 205 15.81 18.37 1.70
CA LEU A 205 15.36 17.59 0.53
C LEU A 205 14.08 18.14 -0.09
N THR A 206 13.94 19.46 -0.18
CA THR A 206 12.70 20.16 -0.55
C THR A 206 12.18 19.87 -1.96
N LYS A 207 12.99 19.25 -2.86
CA LYS A 207 12.61 19.00 -4.25
C LYS A 207 12.43 17.52 -4.61
N MET A 208 12.51 16.62 -3.63
CA MET A 208 12.41 15.18 -3.91
C MET A 208 11.02 14.73 -4.37
N THR A 209 10.00 15.55 -4.14
CA THR A 209 8.61 15.29 -4.56
C THR A 209 8.21 16.02 -5.86
N ASP A 210 9.14 16.72 -6.53
CA ASP A 210 8.83 17.47 -7.74
C ASP A 210 8.82 16.60 -9.01
N ARG A 211 9.35 15.36 -8.93
CA ARG A 211 9.51 14.47 -10.10
C ARG A 211 8.19 13.93 -10.63
N TYR A 212 7.27 13.60 -9.73
CA TYR A 212 5.97 13.03 -10.08
C TYR A 212 4.84 13.83 -9.43
N PRO A 213 3.68 13.93 -10.11
CA PRO A 213 2.48 14.51 -9.50
C PRO A 213 2.03 13.65 -8.32
N MET A 214 1.33 14.28 -7.39
CA MET A 214 0.58 13.55 -6.37
C MET A 214 -0.54 12.75 -7.05
N ASP A 215 -0.90 11.60 -6.48
CA ASP A 215 -2.03 10.82 -6.96
C ASP A 215 -3.37 11.53 -6.71
N VAL A 216 -4.40 11.11 -7.42
CA VAL A 216 -5.76 11.68 -7.32
C VAL A 216 -6.24 11.71 -5.87
N GLY A 217 -6.66 12.88 -5.43
CA GLY A 217 -7.12 13.09 -4.05
C GLY A 217 -6.01 13.29 -3.02
N GLN A 218 -4.75 13.39 -3.43
CA GLN A 218 -3.60 13.66 -2.56
C GLN A 218 -3.03 15.08 -2.76
N ASP A 219 -3.80 15.98 -3.36
CA ASP A 219 -3.37 17.35 -3.61
C ASP A 219 -2.88 18.04 -2.34
N GLY A 220 -1.73 18.72 -2.42
CA GLY A 220 -1.12 19.42 -1.30
C GLY A 220 -0.36 18.53 -0.30
N MET A 221 -0.31 17.21 -0.50
CA MET A 221 0.36 16.28 0.42
C MET A 221 1.88 16.16 0.18
N ALA A 222 2.42 16.71 -0.89
CA ALA A 222 3.85 16.60 -1.22
C ALA A 222 4.80 16.94 -0.04
N PRO A 223 4.58 18.02 0.77
CA PRO A 223 5.42 18.30 1.92
C PRO A 223 5.33 17.22 3.02
N LEU A 224 4.17 16.57 3.18
CA LEU A 224 3.98 15.46 4.11
C LEU A 224 4.73 14.21 3.63
N VAL A 225 4.55 13.85 2.37
CA VAL A 225 5.24 12.71 1.73
C VAL A 225 6.74 12.85 1.87
N MET A 226 7.29 14.02 1.53
CA MET A 226 8.71 14.31 1.63
C MET A 226 9.22 14.13 3.06
N ARG A 227 8.55 14.73 4.04
CA ARG A 227 8.94 14.62 5.44
C ARG A 227 8.91 13.18 5.95
N MET A 228 7.86 12.45 5.65
CA MET A 228 7.69 11.08 6.11
C MET A 228 8.66 10.13 5.42
N SER A 229 8.82 10.26 4.10
CA SER A 229 9.71 9.39 3.30
C SER A 229 11.19 9.62 3.64
N ALA A 230 11.64 10.87 3.68
CA ALA A 230 13.00 11.21 4.07
C ALA A 230 13.30 10.80 5.52
N GLY A 231 12.33 11.02 6.43
CA GLY A 231 12.45 10.60 7.82
C GLY A 231 12.60 9.10 7.98
N ASN A 232 11.78 8.30 7.29
CA ASN A 232 11.87 6.85 7.31
C ASN A 232 13.22 6.35 6.77
N LEU A 233 13.69 6.92 5.65
CA LEU A 233 14.98 6.55 5.09
C LEU A 233 16.16 6.94 5.99
N TYR A 234 16.08 8.09 6.65
CA TYR A 234 17.07 8.50 7.64
C TYR A 234 17.13 7.49 8.79
N ASP A 235 15.99 7.13 9.37
CA ASP A 235 15.88 6.15 10.45
C ASP A 235 16.41 4.78 9.99
N TYR A 236 16.08 4.37 8.76
CA TYR A 236 16.58 3.13 8.15
C TYR A 236 18.12 3.14 8.03
N LEU A 237 18.69 4.19 7.43
CA LEU A 237 20.13 4.27 7.15
C LEU A 237 20.98 4.47 8.42
N THR A 238 20.40 4.99 9.51
CA THR A 238 21.07 5.14 10.81
C THR A 238 20.84 3.97 11.76
N GLY A 239 20.09 2.94 11.34
CA GLY A 239 19.80 1.74 12.15
C GLY A 239 18.70 1.93 13.20
N ALA A 240 17.94 3.00 13.13
CA ALA A 240 16.78 3.24 14.00
C ALA A 240 15.48 2.58 13.49
N TRP A 241 15.52 1.95 12.33
CA TRP A 241 14.40 1.24 11.69
C TRP A 241 14.47 -0.29 11.95
N PRO A 242 13.36 -1.02 12.07
CA PRO A 242 11.96 -0.54 12.05
C PRO A 242 11.58 0.18 13.34
N PRO A 243 10.55 1.04 13.31
CA PRO A 243 9.97 1.52 14.56
C PRO A 243 9.51 0.32 15.39
N PRO A 244 9.58 0.39 16.71
CA PRO A 244 9.23 -0.74 17.57
C PRO A 244 7.87 -1.29 17.20
N PRO A 245 7.69 -2.62 17.13
CA PRO A 245 6.41 -3.22 16.78
C PRO A 245 5.35 -2.75 17.77
N VAL A 246 4.25 -2.22 17.25
CA VAL A 246 3.09 -1.90 18.06
C VAL A 246 2.61 -3.22 18.69
N PRO A 247 2.46 -3.30 20.01
CA PRO A 247 2.00 -4.54 20.64
C PRO A 247 0.65 -4.95 20.04
N PRO A 248 0.42 -6.25 19.82
CA PRO A 248 -0.86 -6.70 19.27
C PRO A 248 -2.01 -6.24 20.18
N PRO A 249 -3.14 -5.84 19.59
CA PRO A 249 -4.31 -5.48 20.38
C PRO A 249 -4.76 -6.67 21.22
N PRO A 250 -5.44 -6.41 22.33
CA PRO A 250 -6.04 -7.48 23.10
C PRO A 250 -6.97 -8.30 22.20
N THR A 251 -6.79 -9.62 22.23
CA THR A 251 -7.60 -10.55 21.42
C THR A 251 -9.08 -10.24 21.59
N PRO A 252 -9.83 -9.95 20.52
CA PRO A 252 -11.26 -9.73 20.62
C PRO A 252 -11.91 -10.96 21.27
N ARG A 253 -12.68 -10.76 22.33
CA ARG A 253 -13.48 -11.86 22.88
C ARG A 253 -14.54 -12.22 21.84
N ILE A 254 -14.41 -13.40 21.26
CA ILE A 254 -15.46 -13.99 20.42
C ILE A 254 -16.70 -14.10 21.31
N ARG A 255 -17.77 -13.41 20.96
CA ARG A 255 -19.10 -13.59 21.56
C ARG A 255 -19.87 -14.60 20.75
#